data_c52ffc9d06b7e7c87872b554c4bc8ac9
#
_entry.id   c52ffc9d06b7e7c87872b554c4bc8ac9
#
_cell.length_a   1.000
_cell.length_b   1.000
_cell.length_c   1.000
_cell.angle_alpha   90.00
_cell.angle_beta   90.00
_cell.angle_gamma   90.00
#
_symmetry.space_group_name_H-M   'P 1'
#
loop_
_entity.id
_entity.type
_entity.pdbx_description
1 polymer ?
#
loop_
_entity_poly.entity_id
_entity_poly.type
_entity_poly.pdbx_seq_one_letter_code
_entity_poly.pdbx_strand_id
1 'polypeptide(L)'
;LDLTLAAARLEAFGQLQRLFLACGGVAAAATDFAERWRTLALFVDRRTERVDAAAFFGRNPVRGVKCAVLFDREAEGLTGAELLWLAAADSDPRRDVTVVGEVVVVDARSKRPGVEGHPARFPNVAVASSATVERVDARWAEYGLGETMASPSERYRRLLLSDKAAW
;
A
#
# COMPACT_ATOMS: atom_id res chain seq x y z
N LEU A 1 2.08 -28.97 -9.81
CA LEU A 1 2.53 -27.57 -9.87
C LEU A 1 3.37 -27.41 -11.13
N ASP A 2 2.95 -26.58 -12.06
CA ASP A 2 3.67 -26.35 -13.31
C ASP A 2 4.83 -25.37 -13.04
N LEU A 3 6.03 -25.94 -12.82
CA LEU A 3 7.26 -25.21 -12.52
C LEU A 3 7.66 -24.23 -13.64
N THR A 4 7.25 -24.52 -14.89
CA THR A 4 7.51 -23.65 -16.05
C THR A 4 6.70 -22.37 -15.97
N LEU A 5 5.46 -22.46 -15.48
CA LEU A 5 4.59 -21.32 -15.27
C LEU A 5 5.05 -20.45 -14.10
N ALA A 6 5.57 -21.05 -13.04
CA ALA A 6 6.14 -20.35 -11.89
C ALA A 6 7.43 -19.61 -12.26
N ALA A 7 8.33 -20.23 -13.01
CA ALA A 7 9.57 -19.62 -13.49
C ALA A 7 9.30 -18.44 -14.43
N ALA A 8 8.37 -18.58 -15.38
CA ALA A 8 7.97 -17.51 -16.29
C ALA A 8 7.32 -16.33 -15.54
N ARG A 9 6.60 -16.60 -14.44
CA ARG A 9 6.02 -15.57 -13.56
C ARG A 9 7.09 -14.82 -12.78
N LEU A 10 8.09 -15.53 -12.23
CA LEU A 10 9.23 -14.95 -11.53
C LEU A 10 10.08 -14.07 -12.45
N GLU A 11 10.29 -14.49 -13.70
CA GLU A 11 11.05 -13.72 -14.68
C GLU A 11 10.32 -12.45 -15.11
N ALA A 12 9.02 -12.54 -15.39
CA ALA A 12 8.17 -11.39 -15.67
C ALA A 12 8.14 -10.43 -14.49
N PHE A 13 8.14 -10.93 -13.27
CA PHE A 13 8.17 -10.17 -12.04
C PHE A 13 9.50 -9.44 -11.85
N GLY A 14 10.63 -10.09 -12.07
CA GLY A 14 11.97 -9.49 -12.03
C GLY A 14 12.17 -8.43 -13.12
N GLN A 15 11.53 -8.57 -14.28
CA GLN A 15 11.53 -7.55 -15.32
C GLN A 15 10.71 -6.34 -14.91
N LEU A 16 9.54 -6.54 -14.28
CA LEU A 16 8.72 -5.47 -13.74
C LEU A 16 9.44 -4.67 -12.66
N GLN A 17 10.04 -5.36 -11.71
CA GLN A 17 10.80 -4.70 -10.63
C GLN A 17 11.93 -3.83 -11.21
N ARG A 18 12.67 -4.33 -12.21
CA ARG A 18 13.73 -3.56 -12.90
C ARG A 18 13.19 -2.37 -13.68
N LEU A 19 12.07 -2.52 -14.37
CA LEU A 19 11.43 -1.45 -15.13
C LEU A 19 10.88 -0.35 -14.20
N PHE A 20 10.28 -0.72 -13.08
CA PHE A 20 9.79 0.25 -12.10
C PHE A 20 10.93 0.98 -11.37
N LEU A 21 12.00 0.29 -11.03
CA LEU A 21 13.21 0.93 -10.48
C LEU A 21 13.83 1.91 -11.48
N ALA A 22 13.78 1.60 -12.77
CA ALA A 22 14.26 2.50 -13.83
C ALA A 22 13.33 3.72 -14.05
N CYS A 23 12.06 3.62 -13.70
CA CYS A 23 11.07 4.72 -13.80
C CYS A 23 11.07 5.70 -12.59
N GLY A 24 11.99 5.54 -11.65
CA GLY A 24 12.31 6.56 -10.64
C GLY A 24 11.30 6.76 -9.52
N GLY A 25 10.40 5.81 -9.25
CA GLY A 25 9.37 6.03 -8.23
C GLY A 25 9.00 4.81 -7.38
N VAL A 26 9.35 3.61 -7.80
CA VAL A 26 8.93 2.37 -7.11
C VAL A 26 10.10 1.78 -6.32
N ALA A 27 9.92 1.62 -5.03
CA ALA A 27 10.96 1.14 -4.13
C ALA A 27 10.97 -0.39 -3.97
N ALA A 28 9.81 -1.03 -4.02
CA ALA A 28 9.65 -2.47 -3.82
C ALA A 28 8.35 -3.02 -4.41
N ALA A 29 8.26 -4.35 -4.50
CA ALA A 29 7.04 -5.06 -4.90
C ALA A 29 6.87 -6.31 -4.03
N ALA A 30 5.64 -6.64 -3.63
CA ALA A 30 5.32 -7.85 -2.89
C ALA A 30 4.92 -8.98 -3.84
N THR A 31 5.60 -10.12 -3.72
CA THR A 31 5.48 -11.27 -4.63
C THR A 31 4.34 -12.22 -4.31
N ASP A 32 4.09 -12.47 -3.05
CA ASP A 32 3.06 -13.39 -2.57
C ASP A 32 1.62 -12.95 -2.90
N PHE A 33 1.41 -11.67 -3.06
CA PHE A 33 0.15 -11.10 -3.55
C PHE A 33 -0.08 -11.42 -5.04
N ALA A 34 1.02 -11.42 -5.82
CA ALA A 34 0.96 -11.69 -7.26
C ALA A 34 0.63 -13.14 -7.58
N GLU A 35 1.19 -14.10 -6.83
CA GLU A 35 1.00 -15.53 -7.10
C GLU A 35 -0.45 -15.97 -6.87
N ARG A 36 -1.06 -15.51 -5.79
CA ARG A 36 -2.41 -15.95 -5.41
C ARG A 36 -3.51 -15.19 -6.13
N TRP A 37 -3.34 -13.89 -6.38
CA TRP A 37 -4.40 -13.02 -6.85
C TRP A 37 -4.15 -12.40 -8.22
N ARG A 38 -3.04 -12.72 -8.89
CA ARG A 38 -2.57 -12.02 -10.10
C ARG A 38 -2.51 -10.50 -9.91
N THR A 39 -2.27 -10.08 -8.68
CA THR A 39 -2.24 -8.69 -8.25
C THR A 39 -0.82 -8.32 -7.88
N LEU A 40 -0.36 -7.21 -8.39
CA LEU A 40 0.95 -6.65 -8.10
C LEU A 40 0.79 -5.52 -7.09
N ALA A 41 1.42 -5.63 -5.93
CA ALA A 41 1.53 -4.54 -4.97
C ALA A 41 2.84 -3.78 -5.24
N LEU A 42 2.74 -2.48 -5.48
CA LEU A 42 3.85 -1.60 -5.81
C LEU A 42 3.98 -0.53 -4.73
N PHE A 43 5.17 -0.41 -4.16
CA PHE A 43 5.44 0.56 -3.10
C PHE A 43 6.19 1.76 -3.68
N VAL A 44 5.59 2.94 -3.57
CA VAL A 44 6.03 4.18 -4.19
C VAL A 44 6.43 5.17 -3.11
N ASP A 45 7.54 5.89 -3.32
CA ASP A 45 7.91 6.96 -2.40
C ASP A 45 6.80 8.03 -2.37
N ARG A 46 6.34 8.41 -1.19
CA ARG A 46 5.34 9.48 -0.97
C ARG A 46 5.69 10.80 -1.63
N ARG A 47 6.98 11.06 -1.86
CA ARG A 47 7.46 12.29 -2.51
C ARG A 47 7.20 12.28 -4.00
N THR A 48 6.92 11.12 -4.59
CA THR A 48 6.60 10.99 -6.01
C THR A 48 5.18 11.50 -6.24
N GLU A 49 5.03 12.71 -6.78
CA GLU A 49 3.74 13.36 -6.96
C GLU A 49 2.82 12.58 -7.92
N ARG A 50 3.37 11.99 -8.97
CA ARG A 50 2.58 11.28 -9.97
C ARG A 50 3.32 10.04 -10.47
N VAL A 51 2.69 8.89 -10.32
CA VAL A 51 3.09 7.67 -11.03
C VAL A 51 2.07 7.49 -12.15
N ASP A 52 2.51 7.72 -13.38
CA ASP A 52 1.67 7.39 -14.55
C ASP A 52 1.71 5.87 -14.80
N ALA A 53 1.07 5.14 -13.89
CA ALA A 53 0.95 3.69 -13.99
C ALA A 53 0.18 3.29 -15.26
N ALA A 54 -0.74 4.13 -15.73
CA ALA A 54 -1.48 3.88 -16.95
C ALA A 54 -0.56 3.91 -18.18
N ALA A 55 0.29 4.94 -18.30
CA ALA A 55 1.29 5.00 -19.37
C ALA A 55 2.31 3.87 -19.27
N PHE A 56 2.69 3.48 -18.04
CA PHE A 56 3.60 2.37 -17.83
C PHE A 56 3.04 1.05 -18.33
N PHE A 57 1.87 0.63 -17.85
CA PHE A 57 1.23 -0.64 -18.26
C PHE A 57 0.81 -0.64 -19.73
N GLY A 58 0.46 0.51 -20.28
CA GLY A 58 0.14 0.65 -21.71
C GLY A 58 1.34 0.42 -22.63
N ARG A 59 2.56 0.77 -22.18
CA ARG A 59 3.80 0.54 -22.93
C ARG A 59 4.44 -0.82 -22.67
N ASN A 60 4.16 -1.41 -21.51
CA ASN A 60 4.78 -2.66 -21.04
C ASN A 60 3.71 -3.66 -20.63
N PRO A 61 3.09 -4.36 -21.59
CA PRO A 61 2.06 -5.34 -21.26
C PRO A 61 2.67 -6.47 -20.44
N VAL A 62 2.17 -6.66 -19.22
CA VAL A 62 2.65 -7.67 -18.29
C VAL A 62 1.73 -8.86 -18.31
N ARG A 63 2.21 -9.97 -18.86
CA ARG A 63 1.46 -11.21 -18.90
C ARG A 63 1.21 -11.76 -17.51
N GLY A 64 -0.03 -12.12 -17.22
CA GLY A 64 -0.41 -12.78 -15.97
C GLY A 64 -0.79 -11.84 -14.81
N VAL A 65 -0.51 -10.55 -14.91
CA VAL A 65 -1.01 -9.53 -13.96
C VAL A 65 -2.39 -9.05 -14.43
N LYS A 66 -3.35 -9.05 -13.54
CA LYS A 66 -4.71 -8.55 -13.79
C LYS A 66 -5.03 -7.30 -12.99
N CYS A 67 -4.29 -7.08 -11.90
CA CYS A 67 -4.44 -5.90 -11.05
C CYS A 67 -3.07 -5.40 -10.59
N ALA A 68 -2.89 -4.10 -10.53
CA ALA A 68 -1.75 -3.47 -9.89
C ALA A 68 -2.25 -2.44 -8.88
N VAL A 69 -1.76 -2.50 -7.66
CA VAL A 69 -2.13 -1.56 -6.60
C VAL A 69 -0.90 -0.79 -6.16
N LEU A 70 -0.99 0.52 -6.20
CA LEU A 70 0.07 1.42 -5.74
C LEU A 70 -0.17 1.76 -4.28
N PHE A 71 0.84 1.59 -3.45
CA PHE A 71 0.85 1.96 -2.03
C PHE A 71 1.97 2.94 -1.73
N ASP A 72 1.86 3.67 -0.65
CA ASP A 72 3.01 4.37 -0.10
C ASP A 72 4.09 3.38 0.34
N ARG A 73 5.36 3.75 0.23
CA ARG A 73 6.51 2.92 0.61
C ARG A 73 6.43 2.45 2.06
N GLU A 74 5.85 3.24 2.92
CA GLU A 74 5.65 2.94 4.34
C GLU A 74 4.73 1.74 4.60
N ALA A 75 3.96 1.32 3.59
CA ALA A 75 3.16 0.09 3.64
C ALA A 75 3.97 -1.20 3.35
N GLU A 76 5.24 -1.07 2.96
CA GLU A 76 6.11 -2.23 2.71
C GLU A 76 6.22 -3.11 3.97
N GLY A 77 6.10 -4.43 3.80
CA GLY A 77 6.13 -5.39 4.91
C GLY A 77 4.80 -5.56 5.66
N LEU A 78 3.73 -4.90 5.24
CA LEU A 78 2.38 -5.26 5.67
C LEU A 78 1.94 -6.59 5.05
N THR A 79 1.08 -7.30 5.77
CA THR A 79 0.46 -8.53 5.27
C THR A 79 -0.50 -8.25 4.11
N GLY A 80 -0.81 -9.27 3.29
CA GLY A 80 -1.77 -9.12 2.21
C GLY A 80 -3.15 -8.65 2.66
N ALA A 81 -3.61 -9.05 3.85
CA ALA A 81 -4.87 -8.58 4.42
C ALA A 81 -4.83 -7.08 4.78
N GLU A 82 -3.70 -6.62 5.33
CA GLU A 82 -3.50 -5.20 5.64
C GLU A 82 -3.35 -4.34 4.38
N LEU A 83 -2.69 -4.85 3.34
CA LEU A 83 -2.63 -4.17 2.04
C LEU A 83 -4.02 -4.07 1.41
N LEU A 84 -4.83 -5.13 1.48
CA LEU A 84 -6.20 -5.09 0.99
C LEU A 84 -7.06 -4.08 1.78
N TRP A 85 -6.88 -4.04 3.11
CA TRP A 85 -7.53 -3.03 3.95
C TRP A 85 -7.16 -1.60 3.52
N LEU A 86 -5.86 -1.30 3.33
CA LEU A 86 -5.43 0.01 2.82
C LEU A 86 -5.99 0.30 1.43
N ALA A 87 -5.96 -0.66 0.52
CA ALA A 87 -6.50 -0.48 -0.82
C ALA A 87 -7.98 -0.09 -0.80
N ALA A 88 -8.76 -0.72 0.08
CA ALA A 88 -10.18 -0.41 0.24
C ALA A 88 -10.44 0.94 0.94
N ALA A 89 -9.58 1.30 1.91
CA ALA A 89 -9.73 2.54 2.70
C ALA A 89 -9.27 3.79 1.92
N ASP A 90 -8.20 3.66 1.14
CA ASP A 90 -7.46 4.79 0.59
C ASP A 90 -7.76 5.06 -0.90
N SER A 91 -8.62 4.26 -1.53
CA SER A 91 -9.00 4.46 -2.94
C SER A 91 -10.48 4.78 -3.13
N ASP A 92 -10.74 5.71 -4.04
CA ASP A 92 -12.07 5.99 -4.57
C ASP A 92 -12.16 5.41 -5.99
N PRO A 93 -13.08 4.46 -6.26
CA PRO A 93 -13.20 3.83 -7.57
C PRO A 93 -13.39 4.80 -8.75
N ARG A 94 -13.94 5.98 -8.50
CA ARG A 94 -14.14 6.99 -9.55
C ARG A 94 -12.87 7.77 -9.90
N ARG A 95 -11.98 7.91 -8.94
CA ARG A 95 -10.77 8.73 -9.07
C ARG A 95 -9.51 7.89 -9.24
N ASP A 96 -9.42 6.82 -8.45
CA ASP A 96 -8.17 6.11 -8.22
C ASP A 96 -8.07 4.78 -8.98
N VAL A 97 -9.10 4.42 -9.74
CA VAL A 97 -9.11 3.18 -10.53
C VAL A 97 -9.05 3.51 -12.01
N THR A 98 -8.06 2.94 -12.70
CA THR A 98 -7.88 3.07 -14.13
C THR A 98 -7.72 1.69 -14.76
N VAL A 99 -8.36 1.45 -15.90
CA VAL A 99 -8.20 0.21 -16.66
C VAL A 99 -7.29 0.48 -17.85
N VAL A 100 -6.20 -0.29 -17.94
CA VAL A 100 -5.21 -0.19 -19.03
C VAL A 100 -5.05 -1.55 -19.70
N GLY A 101 -5.65 -1.71 -20.88
CA GLY A 101 -5.73 -3.01 -21.54
C GLY A 101 -6.46 -4.03 -20.67
N GLU A 102 -5.75 -5.07 -20.23
CA GLU A 102 -6.31 -6.11 -19.35
C GLU A 102 -5.95 -5.93 -17.85
N VAL A 103 -5.29 -4.83 -17.50
CA VAL A 103 -4.83 -4.57 -16.13
C VAL A 103 -5.68 -3.49 -15.48
N VAL A 104 -6.21 -3.77 -14.31
CA VAL A 104 -6.82 -2.77 -13.43
C VAL A 104 -5.73 -2.16 -12.56
N VAL A 105 -5.56 -0.86 -12.60
CA VAL A 105 -4.60 -0.12 -11.77
C VAL A 105 -5.36 0.66 -10.70
N VAL A 106 -5.01 0.44 -9.45
CA VAL A 106 -5.60 1.11 -8.29
C VAL A 106 -4.53 1.97 -7.61
N ASP A 107 -4.76 3.26 -7.46
CA ASP A 107 -3.89 4.13 -6.68
C ASP A 107 -4.42 4.23 -5.24
N ALA A 108 -3.90 3.37 -4.37
CA ALA A 108 -4.19 3.33 -2.94
C ALA A 108 -3.14 4.08 -2.09
N ARG A 109 -2.40 5.00 -2.69
CA ARG A 109 -1.50 5.88 -1.93
C ARG A 109 -2.29 6.93 -1.17
N SER A 110 -1.73 7.42 -0.07
CA SER A 110 -2.29 8.54 0.67
C SER A 110 -2.47 9.79 -0.22
N LYS A 111 -3.59 10.46 -0.07
CA LYS A 111 -3.93 11.64 -0.88
C LYS A 111 -3.54 12.91 -0.12
N ARG A 112 -2.84 13.83 -0.80
CA ARG A 112 -2.36 15.08 -0.19
C ARG A 112 -3.31 16.23 -0.49
N PRO A 113 -3.66 17.06 0.50
CA PRO A 113 -4.40 18.30 0.24
C PRO A 113 -3.65 19.21 -0.73
N GLY A 114 -4.40 19.88 -1.62
CA GLY A 114 -3.83 20.80 -2.59
C GLY A 114 -3.27 20.17 -3.87
N VAL A 115 -3.25 18.84 -3.97
CA VAL A 115 -2.97 18.13 -5.22
C VAL A 115 -4.26 18.02 -6.03
N GLU A 116 -4.20 18.34 -7.32
CA GLU A 116 -5.37 18.26 -8.20
C GLU A 116 -5.99 16.86 -8.19
N GLY A 117 -7.29 16.80 -8.01
CA GLY A 117 -8.06 15.55 -7.90
C GLY A 117 -8.01 14.88 -6.53
N HIS A 118 -7.19 15.36 -5.58
CA HIS A 118 -7.17 14.84 -4.24
C HIS A 118 -8.24 15.51 -3.35
N PRO A 119 -8.78 14.78 -2.33
CA PRO A 119 -9.73 15.37 -1.40
C PRO A 119 -9.05 16.44 -0.53
N ALA A 120 -9.82 17.45 -0.13
CA ALA A 120 -9.34 18.50 0.78
C ALA A 120 -8.94 17.96 2.16
N ARG A 121 -9.49 16.81 2.55
CA ARG A 121 -9.15 16.07 3.76
C ARG A 121 -9.01 14.59 3.42
N PHE A 122 -7.91 14.01 3.83
CA PHE A 122 -7.65 12.57 3.73
C PHE A 122 -7.54 12.00 5.15
N PRO A 123 -8.28 10.94 5.49
CA PRO A 123 -8.24 10.37 6.83
C PRO A 123 -6.85 9.79 7.13
N ASN A 124 -6.39 9.99 8.36
CA ASN A 124 -5.16 9.38 8.83
C ASN A 124 -5.47 7.99 9.42
N VAL A 125 -4.48 7.12 9.43
CA VAL A 125 -4.61 5.82 10.12
C VAL A 125 -4.79 6.06 11.61
N ALA A 126 -5.72 5.34 12.24
CA ALA A 126 -5.97 5.48 13.67
C ALA A 126 -4.88 4.75 14.48
N VAL A 127 -3.99 5.52 15.08
CA VAL A 127 -2.94 5.03 15.98
C VAL A 127 -3.01 5.81 17.28
N ALA A 128 -2.97 5.10 18.41
CA ALA A 128 -2.95 5.75 19.73
C ALA A 128 -1.69 6.61 19.88
N SER A 129 -1.83 7.83 20.41
CA SER A 129 -0.67 8.67 20.74
C SER A 129 0.18 8.02 21.84
N SER A 130 1.49 8.28 21.86
CA SER A 130 2.38 7.76 22.91
C SER A 130 1.88 8.13 24.29
N ALA A 131 1.42 9.36 24.50
CA ALA A 131 0.84 9.80 25.78
C ALA A 131 -0.44 9.03 26.15
N THR A 132 -1.23 8.57 25.18
CA THR A 132 -2.40 7.72 25.42
C THR A 132 -1.97 6.30 25.80
N VAL A 133 -0.99 5.74 25.11
CA VAL A 133 -0.41 4.42 25.40
C VAL A 133 0.16 4.42 26.82
N GLU A 134 1.03 5.37 27.14
CA GLU A 134 1.64 5.52 28.48
C GLU A 134 0.59 5.61 29.59
N ARG A 135 -0.48 6.38 29.39
CA ARG A 135 -1.57 6.53 30.36
C ARG A 135 -2.35 5.22 30.56
N VAL A 136 -2.58 4.46 29.48
CA VAL A 136 -3.25 3.18 29.55
C VAL A 136 -2.36 2.15 30.24
N ASP A 137 -1.08 2.10 29.85
CA ASP A 137 -0.11 1.15 30.41
C ASP A 137 0.11 1.38 31.92
N ALA A 138 0.21 2.64 32.35
CA ALA A 138 0.35 3.00 33.76
C ALA A 138 -0.83 2.52 34.64
N ARG A 139 -1.99 2.30 34.02
CA ARG A 139 -3.21 1.87 34.70
C ARG A 139 -3.66 0.46 34.32
N TRP A 140 -2.83 -0.29 33.56
CA TRP A 140 -3.22 -1.58 33.00
C TRP A 140 -3.75 -2.57 34.05
N ALA A 141 -3.11 -2.61 35.23
CA ALA A 141 -3.53 -3.47 36.33
C ALA A 141 -4.96 -3.16 36.84
N GLU A 142 -5.39 -1.89 36.75
CA GLU A 142 -6.72 -1.45 37.19
C GLU A 142 -7.83 -2.01 36.25
N TYR A 143 -7.51 -2.33 35.00
CA TYR A 143 -8.48 -2.80 34.03
C TYR A 143 -8.77 -4.31 34.15
N GLY A 144 -7.93 -5.07 34.86
CA GLY A 144 -8.14 -6.51 35.05
C GLY A 144 -8.03 -7.34 33.77
N LEU A 145 -7.29 -6.88 32.75
CA LEU A 145 -7.19 -7.50 31.44
C LEU A 145 -6.05 -8.54 31.33
N GLY A 146 -5.39 -8.87 32.46
CA GLY A 146 -4.26 -9.82 32.46
C GLY A 146 -2.92 -9.14 32.23
N GLU A 147 -1.97 -9.84 31.60
CA GLU A 147 -0.63 -9.33 31.33
C GLU A 147 -0.62 -8.13 30.39
N THR A 148 0.30 -7.19 30.62
CA THR A 148 0.46 -6.03 29.76
C THR A 148 0.89 -6.45 28.34
N MET A 149 0.26 -5.87 27.34
CA MET A 149 0.59 -6.13 25.94
C MET A 149 0.87 -4.80 25.20
N ALA A 150 1.79 -4.86 24.24
CA ALA A 150 2.06 -3.71 23.39
C ALA A 150 0.79 -3.29 22.63
N SER A 151 0.61 -1.96 22.45
CA SER A 151 -0.52 -1.44 21.67
C SER A 151 -0.53 -2.03 20.25
N PRO A 152 -1.58 -2.74 19.83
CA PRO A 152 -1.65 -3.35 18.50
C PRO A 152 -1.55 -2.35 17.35
N SER A 153 -1.91 -1.08 17.58
CA SER A 153 -1.86 -0.02 16.59
C SER A 153 -0.46 0.53 16.35
N GLU A 154 0.50 0.26 17.25
CA GLU A 154 1.86 0.80 17.16
C GLU A 154 2.57 0.43 15.86
N ARG A 155 2.33 -0.77 15.34
CA ARG A 155 2.88 -1.25 14.06
C ARG A 155 2.48 -0.39 12.85
N TYR A 156 1.40 0.36 12.96
CA TYR A 156 0.89 1.24 11.89
C TYR A 156 1.36 2.69 12.04
N ARG A 157 2.13 3.03 13.08
CA ARG A 157 2.61 4.41 13.32
C ARG A 157 3.38 4.97 12.13
N ARG A 158 4.12 4.13 11.41
CA ARG A 158 4.86 4.52 10.21
C ARG A 158 3.96 4.97 9.04
N LEU A 159 2.68 4.60 9.06
CA LEU A 159 1.69 5.00 8.04
C LEU A 159 1.12 6.40 8.30
N LEU A 160 1.32 6.95 9.49
CA LEU A 160 0.80 8.27 9.82
C LEU A 160 1.33 9.33 8.86
N LEU A 161 0.43 10.19 8.42
CA LEU A 161 0.73 11.34 7.56
C LEU A 161 1.05 12.58 8.38
N SER A 162 0.46 12.69 9.57
CA SER A 162 0.63 13.79 10.52
C SER A 162 0.13 13.36 11.90
N ASP A 163 0.32 14.21 12.91
CA ASP A 163 -0.22 14.02 14.26
C ASP A 163 -1.73 14.34 14.36
N LYS A 164 -2.38 14.67 13.25
CA LYS A 164 -3.80 15.02 13.19
C LYS A 164 -4.64 13.82 12.73
N ALA A 165 -5.93 13.80 13.09
CA ALA A 165 -6.86 12.78 12.66
C ALA A 165 -7.10 12.77 11.14
N ALA A 166 -6.79 13.86 10.45
CA ALA A 166 -6.83 13.97 9.00
C ALA A 166 -5.65 14.82 8.51
N TRP A 167 -5.18 14.49 7.33
CA TRP A 167 -4.15 15.23 6.61
C TRP A 167 -4.75 16.44 5.92
#